data_803c825358c2635cdf87648a7a73d356
#
_entry.id   803c825358c2635cdf87648a7a73d356
#
_cell.length_a   1.000
_cell.length_b   1.000
_cell.length_c   1.000
_cell.angle_alpha   90.00
_cell.angle_beta   90.00
_cell.angle_gamma   90.00
#
_symmetry.space_group_name_H-M   'P 1'
#
loop_
_entity.id
_entity.type
_entity.pdbx_description
1 polymer ?
#
loop_
_entity_poly.entity_id
_entity_poly.type
_entity_poly.pdbx_seq_one_letter_code
_entity_poly.pdbx_strand_id
1 'polypeptide(L)'
;VDCLKRTISPVRMTIQAGKIKSIDPTESSNIDFSLPFIVPGFIDAHVHIESSMLVPSEFARMAVVHGTVATVSDPHEIANVCGMEGVQFMIEDGKKVPFKFYFGAPSCVPATVFETAGDTLDAEQVKTLLELKEVKYLSEMMNFPGAIHGEEEVLKKIAAAQALGKPVDGHAPGLSGEGLVQYINRGISTDHECFTIEEAQEKLSLGMKIIIREGSAAKNFEALIPLIDEYPDQIMFCSDDKHPDSLVEGHINALCARAVAKGYDVFHVLRAACINPVHHYKLDVGLLQVGDAADFLVVNNLKDFKAVATYIDGVLVAENGQTKMVKQNEKVNPVNRFGI
;
A
#
# COMPACT_ATOMS: atom_id res chain seq x y z
N VAL A 1 19.41 3.97 -8.47
CA VAL A 1 19.44 4.14 -7.01
C VAL A 1 19.30 2.77 -6.35
N ASP A 2 20.28 2.35 -5.58
CA ASP A 2 20.20 1.13 -4.75
C ASP A 2 19.73 1.53 -3.35
N CYS A 3 18.45 1.36 -3.09
CA CYS A 3 17.84 1.74 -1.81
C CYS A 3 18.28 0.83 -0.65
N LEU A 4 18.67 -0.43 -0.94
CA LEU A 4 19.14 -1.36 0.09
C LEU A 4 20.54 -1.03 0.55
N LYS A 5 21.44 -0.64 -0.38
CA LYS A 5 22.81 -0.22 -0.07
C LYS A 5 22.96 1.29 0.19
N ARG A 6 21.89 2.07 0.00
CA ARG A 6 21.89 3.54 0.12
C ARG A 6 22.95 4.19 -0.78
N THR A 7 23.01 3.78 -2.05
CA THR A 7 24.00 4.27 -3.02
C THR A 7 23.34 4.71 -4.32
N ILE A 8 23.96 5.69 -4.96
CA ILE A 8 23.61 6.16 -6.28
C ILE A 8 24.84 5.94 -7.18
N SER A 9 24.69 5.23 -8.26
CA SER A 9 25.79 4.97 -9.20
C SER A 9 25.26 4.90 -10.64
N PRO A 10 26.08 5.31 -11.62
CA PRO A 10 25.75 5.14 -13.02
C PRO A 10 25.86 3.65 -13.39
N VAL A 11 24.78 3.09 -13.92
CA VAL A 11 24.69 1.66 -14.24
C VAL A 11 24.00 1.45 -15.60
N ARG A 12 24.27 0.30 -16.21
CA ARG A 12 23.47 -0.27 -17.29
C ARG A 12 22.64 -1.41 -16.72
N MET A 13 21.32 -1.27 -16.73
CA MET A 13 20.40 -2.31 -16.31
C MET A 13 19.85 -3.06 -17.53
N THR A 14 19.92 -4.39 -17.49
CA THR A 14 19.37 -5.26 -18.54
C THR A 14 18.16 -6.00 -17.98
N ILE A 15 17.06 -5.96 -18.73
CA ILE A 15 15.80 -6.63 -18.38
C ILE A 15 15.57 -7.76 -19.38
N GLN A 16 15.17 -8.92 -18.86
CA GLN A 16 14.79 -10.08 -19.67
C GLN A 16 13.63 -10.82 -19.03
N ALA A 17 12.59 -11.10 -19.82
CA ALA A 17 11.39 -11.83 -19.37
C ALA A 17 10.76 -11.23 -18.07
N GLY A 18 10.65 -9.90 -18.02
CA GLY A 18 10.03 -9.20 -16.90
C GLY A 18 10.92 -9.04 -15.66
N LYS A 19 12.16 -9.56 -15.69
CA LYS A 19 13.07 -9.53 -14.54
C LYS A 19 14.36 -8.78 -14.86
N ILE A 20 14.99 -8.26 -13.82
CA ILE A 20 16.32 -7.64 -13.91
C ILE A 20 17.36 -8.75 -14.06
N LYS A 21 17.96 -8.82 -15.23
CA LYS A 21 18.99 -9.82 -15.57
C LYS A 21 20.37 -9.44 -15.04
N SER A 22 20.74 -8.15 -15.21
CA SER A 22 22.02 -7.63 -14.72
C SER A 22 21.90 -6.13 -14.40
N ILE A 23 22.78 -5.68 -13.51
CA ILE A 23 23.02 -4.28 -13.17
C ILE A 23 24.54 -4.10 -13.22
N ASP A 24 25.04 -3.58 -14.33
CA ASP A 24 26.47 -3.49 -14.60
C ASP A 24 26.94 -2.04 -14.39
N PRO A 25 28.03 -1.81 -13.62
CA PRO A 25 28.63 -0.49 -13.52
C PRO A 25 29.03 0.03 -14.91
N THR A 26 28.89 1.34 -15.11
CA THR A 26 29.47 1.99 -16.31
C THR A 26 30.92 2.35 -16.05
N GLU A 27 31.71 2.59 -17.10
CA GLU A 27 33.15 2.96 -16.99
C GLU A 27 33.33 4.35 -16.34
N SER A 28 32.29 5.18 -16.30
CA SER A 28 32.34 6.50 -15.67
C SER A 28 32.25 6.38 -14.14
N SER A 29 33.29 6.82 -13.46
CA SER A 29 33.29 6.92 -11.99
C SER A 29 32.51 8.16 -11.49
N ASN A 30 32.19 9.10 -12.36
CA ASN A 30 31.49 10.33 -12.01
C ASN A 30 29.98 10.14 -12.24
N ILE A 31 29.19 10.52 -11.23
CA ILE A 31 27.74 10.57 -11.35
C ILE A 31 27.37 11.74 -12.28
N ASP A 32 26.78 11.42 -13.42
CA ASP A 32 26.22 12.42 -14.32
C ASP A 32 24.77 12.68 -13.95
N PHE A 33 24.53 13.77 -13.22
CA PHE A 33 23.19 14.18 -12.77
C PHE A 33 22.30 14.71 -13.92
N SER A 34 22.80 14.77 -15.16
CA SER A 34 21.96 15.00 -16.34
C SER A 34 21.20 13.74 -16.79
N LEU A 35 21.63 12.56 -16.34
CA LEU A 35 20.93 11.32 -16.60
C LEU A 35 19.75 11.13 -15.64
N PRO A 36 18.66 10.52 -16.08
CA PRO A 36 17.53 10.20 -15.21
C PRO A 36 17.93 9.17 -14.15
N PHE A 37 17.23 9.21 -13.01
CA PHE A 37 17.38 8.21 -11.96
C PHE A 37 16.35 7.09 -12.14
N ILE A 38 16.79 5.86 -11.87
CA ILE A 38 15.90 4.71 -11.75
C ILE A 38 15.75 4.42 -10.24
N VAL A 39 14.52 4.38 -9.77
CA VAL A 39 14.16 4.04 -8.38
C VAL A 39 13.14 2.90 -8.38
N PRO A 40 13.04 2.09 -7.30
CA PRO A 40 11.98 1.07 -7.20
C PRO A 40 10.60 1.70 -7.36
N GLY A 41 9.64 0.94 -7.87
CA GLY A 41 8.27 1.40 -7.99
C GLY A 41 7.65 1.74 -6.63
N PHE A 42 6.86 2.80 -6.57
CA PHE A 42 6.16 3.20 -5.34
C PHE A 42 5.02 2.23 -5.03
N ILE A 43 4.78 2.02 -3.75
CA ILE A 43 3.70 1.18 -3.22
C ILE A 43 2.83 2.03 -2.31
N ASP A 44 1.54 2.02 -2.56
CA ASP A 44 0.56 2.54 -1.62
C ASP A 44 0.27 1.45 -0.58
N ALA A 45 0.70 1.68 0.66
CA ALA A 45 0.69 0.66 1.70
C ALA A 45 -0.69 0.45 2.37
N HIS A 46 -1.67 1.29 2.07
CA HIS A 46 -3.06 1.13 2.51
C HIS A 46 -3.98 2.05 1.69
N VAL A 47 -4.96 1.49 1.01
CA VAL A 47 -5.92 2.25 0.20
C VAL A 47 -7.28 1.56 0.11
N HIS A 48 -8.34 2.37 0.18
CA HIS A 48 -9.69 2.00 -0.21
C HIS A 48 -9.91 2.50 -1.64
N ILE A 49 -9.80 1.59 -2.62
CA ILE A 49 -9.95 1.94 -4.03
C ILE A 49 -11.34 2.54 -4.30
N GLU A 50 -12.34 2.08 -3.55
CA GLU A 50 -13.73 2.52 -3.61
C GLU A 50 -13.88 4.03 -3.40
N SER A 51 -13.13 4.61 -2.46
CA SER A 51 -13.11 6.05 -2.19
C SER A 51 -12.66 6.88 -3.38
N SER A 52 -11.92 6.28 -4.32
CA SER A 52 -11.58 6.94 -5.59
C SER A 52 -12.73 6.98 -6.59
N MET A 53 -13.87 6.34 -6.29
CA MET A 53 -15.02 6.17 -7.20
C MET A 53 -14.66 5.43 -8.49
N LEU A 54 -13.55 4.70 -8.50
CA LEU A 54 -13.04 3.94 -9.63
C LEU A 54 -13.04 2.45 -9.31
N VAL A 55 -13.09 1.64 -10.36
CA VAL A 55 -12.76 0.21 -10.25
C VAL A 55 -11.25 0.03 -10.28
N PRO A 56 -10.69 -1.09 -9.78
CA PRO A 56 -9.24 -1.29 -9.71
C PRO A 56 -8.50 -1.05 -11.02
N SER A 57 -9.02 -1.53 -12.15
CA SER A 57 -8.39 -1.33 -13.46
C SER A 57 -8.27 0.15 -13.87
N GLU A 58 -9.23 1.00 -13.51
CA GLU A 58 -9.17 2.44 -13.81
C GLU A 58 -8.34 3.20 -12.74
N PHE A 59 -8.37 2.77 -11.47
CA PHE A 59 -7.47 3.28 -10.44
C PHE A 59 -6.00 3.08 -10.84
N ALA A 60 -5.63 1.88 -11.29
CA ALA A 60 -4.28 1.57 -11.75
C ALA A 60 -3.82 2.53 -12.86
N ARG A 61 -4.71 2.84 -13.83
CA ARG A 61 -4.41 3.75 -14.94
C ARG A 61 -4.07 5.16 -14.47
N MET A 62 -4.66 5.60 -13.35
CA MET A 62 -4.34 6.89 -12.74
C MET A 62 -3.09 6.81 -11.85
N ALA A 63 -2.92 5.74 -11.08
CA ALA A 63 -1.80 5.58 -10.15
C ALA A 63 -0.44 5.43 -10.84
N VAL A 64 -0.37 4.71 -11.97
CA VAL A 64 0.91 4.46 -12.66
C VAL A 64 1.55 5.70 -13.25
N VAL A 65 0.78 6.75 -13.53
CA VAL A 65 1.35 8.02 -14.05
C VAL A 65 2.16 8.76 -12.99
N HIS A 66 1.95 8.40 -11.72
CA HIS A 66 2.68 8.91 -10.56
C HIS A 66 3.80 7.99 -10.08
N GLY A 67 4.06 6.87 -10.78
CA GLY A 67 5.11 5.91 -10.43
C GLY A 67 4.68 4.84 -9.42
N THR A 68 3.40 4.76 -9.05
CA THR A 68 2.88 3.69 -8.21
C THR A 68 2.72 2.42 -9.04
N VAL A 69 3.29 1.32 -8.58
CA VAL A 69 3.28 0.01 -9.27
C VAL A 69 2.44 -1.03 -8.55
N ALA A 70 2.12 -0.76 -7.28
CA ALA A 70 1.35 -1.69 -6.45
C ALA A 70 0.56 -0.96 -5.36
N THR A 71 -0.50 -1.63 -4.89
CA THR A 71 -1.29 -1.20 -3.73
C THR A 71 -1.53 -2.36 -2.78
N VAL A 72 -1.59 -2.05 -1.48
CA VAL A 72 -2.15 -2.89 -0.42
C VAL A 72 -3.57 -2.37 -0.20
N SER A 73 -4.56 -3.06 -0.74
CA SER A 73 -5.93 -2.55 -0.88
C SER A 73 -6.88 -3.25 0.08
N ASP A 74 -7.62 -2.48 0.85
CA ASP A 74 -8.67 -2.99 1.73
C ASP A 74 -10.05 -2.77 1.08
N PRO A 75 -10.71 -3.83 0.59
CA PRO A 75 -12.00 -3.72 -0.08
C PRO A 75 -13.20 -3.85 0.89
N HIS A 76 -13.09 -3.33 2.12
CA HIS A 76 -14.17 -3.49 3.10
C HIS A 76 -15.40 -2.67 2.76
N GLU A 77 -15.26 -1.53 2.08
CA GLU A 77 -16.39 -0.68 1.68
C GLU A 77 -17.30 -1.39 0.68
N ILE A 78 -16.73 -1.98 -0.39
CA ILE A 78 -17.54 -2.78 -1.32
C ILE A 78 -18.08 -4.05 -0.66
N ALA A 79 -17.31 -4.65 0.26
CA ALA A 79 -17.78 -5.80 1.02
C ALA A 79 -18.98 -5.44 1.92
N ASN A 80 -18.99 -4.25 2.49
CA ASN A 80 -20.11 -3.72 3.28
C ASN A 80 -21.40 -3.57 2.46
N VAL A 81 -21.30 -3.43 1.15
CA VAL A 81 -22.43 -3.29 0.21
C VAL A 81 -22.79 -4.60 -0.47
N CYS A 82 -21.79 -5.37 -0.91
CA CYS A 82 -21.93 -6.53 -1.80
C CYS A 82 -21.38 -7.84 -1.22
N GLY A 83 -20.89 -7.85 0.03
CA GLY A 83 -20.33 -9.02 0.67
C GLY A 83 -19.09 -9.56 -0.03
N MET A 84 -18.89 -10.90 0.06
CA MET A 84 -17.75 -11.58 -0.59
C MET A 84 -17.71 -11.36 -2.11
N GLU A 85 -18.86 -11.24 -2.76
CA GLU A 85 -18.94 -11.01 -4.21
C GLU A 85 -18.33 -9.65 -4.59
N GLY A 86 -18.46 -8.64 -3.73
CA GLY A 86 -17.80 -7.36 -3.89
C GLY A 86 -16.28 -7.47 -3.86
N VAL A 87 -15.74 -8.21 -2.90
CA VAL A 87 -14.29 -8.46 -2.81
C VAL A 87 -13.78 -9.22 -4.04
N GLN A 88 -14.51 -10.26 -4.46
CA GLN A 88 -14.17 -11.04 -5.65
C GLN A 88 -14.19 -10.18 -6.91
N PHE A 89 -15.18 -9.28 -7.04
CA PHE A 89 -15.24 -8.31 -8.13
C PHE A 89 -13.99 -7.42 -8.19
N MET A 90 -13.55 -6.87 -7.06
CA MET A 90 -12.34 -6.04 -7.01
C MET A 90 -11.10 -6.83 -7.45
N ILE A 91 -10.97 -8.08 -7.00
CA ILE A 91 -9.88 -8.97 -7.39
C ILE A 91 -9.89 -9.24 -8.91
N GLU A 92 -11.05 -9.63 -9.46
CA GLU A 92 -11.16 -9.96 -10.89
C GLU A 92 -10.97 -8.73 -11.79
N ASP A 93 -11.45 -7.56 -11.37
CA ASP A 93 -11.20 -6.32 -12.12
C ASP A 93 -9.71 -5.95 -12.09
N GLY A 94 -9.05 -6.09 -10.96
CA GLY A 94 -7.61 -5.83 -10.83
C GLY A 94 -6.74 -6.70 -11.75
N LYS A 95 -7.16 -7.93 -12.05
CA LYS A 95 -6.45 -8.85 -12.97
C LYS A 95 -6.44 -8.40 -14.43
N LYS A 96 -7.26 -7.43 -14.81
CA LYS A 96 -7.39 -6.97 -16.20
C LYS A 96 -6.25 -6.08 -16.67
N VAL A 97 -5.43 -5.59 -15.76
CA VAL A 97 -4.36 -4.63 -16.02
C VAL A 97 -3.03 -5.09 -15.42
N PRO A 98 -1.89 -4.73 -16.02
CA PRO A 98 -0.56 -5.07 -15.48
C PRO A 98 -0.19 -4.15 -14.30
N PHE A 99 -0.97 -4.23 -13.21
CA PHE A 99 -0.74 -3.54 -11.95
C PHE A 99 -0.81 -4.54 -10.81
N LYS A 100 -0.05 -4.34 -9.76
CA LYS A 100 0.06 -5.30 -8.66
C LYS A 100 -0.89 -4.92 -7.52
N PHE A 101 -2.08 -5.49 -7.53
CA PHE A 101 -3.03 -5.35 -6.43
C PHE A 101 -2.82 -6.47 -5.40
N TYR A 102 -2.64 -6.09 -4.15
CA TYR A 102 -2.57 -6.99 -3.01
C TYR A 102 -3.75 -6.68 -2.09
N PHE A 103 -4.79 -7.48 -2.21
CA PHE A 103 -6.02 -7.28 -1.45
C PHE A 103 -5.90 -7.83 -0.03
N GLY A 104 -6.62 -7.20 0.89
CA GLY A 104 -6.89 -7.72 2.23
C GLY A 104 -8.21 -8.48 2.30
N ALA A 105 -8.34 -9.38 3.27
CA ALA A 105 -9.63 -9.89 3.66
C ALA A 105 -10.25 -8.90 4.65
N PRO A 106 -11.44 -8.32 4.37
CA PRO A 106 -12.07 -7.38 5.28
C PRO A 106 -12.30 -7.96 6.67
N SER A 107 -11.74 -7.33 7.69
CA SER A 107 -11.82 -7.83 9.08
C SER A 107 -13.16 -7.53 9.73
N CYS A 108 -13.74 -6.37 9.40
CA CYS A 108 -14.92 -5.81 10.04
C CYS A 108 -15.96 -5.40 8.99
N VAL A 109 -16.92 -6.29 8.72
CA VAL A 109 -18.06 -6.05 7.85
C VAL A 109 -19.32 -6.56 8.55
N PRO A 110 -20.19 -5.66 9.00
CA PRO A 110 -19.99 -4.21 9.14
C PRO A 110 -18.90 -3.84 10.14
N ALA A 111 -18.43 -2.58 10.11
CA ALA A 111 -17.42 -2.10 11.04
C ALA A 111 -17.93 -2.10 12.49
N THR A 112 -19.21 -1.81 12.70
CA THR A 112 -19.89 -1.87 14.00
C THR A 112 -21.24 -2.57 13.91
N VAL A 113 -21.72 -3.10 15.04
CA VAL A 113 -23.07 -3.73 15.13
C VAL A 113 -24.22 -2.73 14.98
N PHE A 114 -23.94 -1.44 14.96
CA PHE A 114 -24.95 -0.37 14.90
C PHE A 114 -25.20 0.15 13.49
N GLU A 115 -24.32 -0.17 12.54
CA GLU A 115 -24.49 0.29 11.16
C GLU A 115 -25.35 -0.67 10.34
N THR A 116 -26.02 -0.07 9.33
CA THR A 116 -26.75 -0.84 8.33
C THR A 116 -25.78 -1.27 7.22
N ALA A 117 -25.66 -2.56 7.04
CA ALA A 117 -24.80 -3.16 6.00
C ALA A 117 -25.61 -3.97 5.01
N GLY A 118 -25.10 -4.13 3.79
CA GLY A 118 -25.67 -5.00 2.78
C GLY A 118 -25.34 -6.47 3.03
N ASP A 119 -24.23 -6.73 3.75
CA ASP A 119 -23.80 -8.10 4.11
C ASP A 119 -23.01 -8.08 5.44
N THR A 120 -22.71 -9.29 5.93
CA THR A 120 -21.84 -9.50 7.09
C THR A 120 -20.82 -10.57 6.73
N LEU A 121 -19.55 -10.34 7.07
CA LEU A 121 -18.49 -11.32 6.89
C LEU A 121 -18.13 -11.97 8.24
N ASP A 122 -18.46 -13.24 8.37
CA ASP A 122 -18.06 -14.04 9.54
C ASP A 122 -16.63 -14.59 9.41
N ALA A 123 -16.14 -15.27 10.44
CA ALA A 123 -14.78 -15.79 10.48
C ALA A 123 -14.49 -16.85 9.41
N GLU A 124 -15.47 -17.67 9.01
CA GLU A 124 -15.28 -18.68 7.96
C GLU A 124 -15.20 -18.05 6.57
N GLN A 125 -16.00 -17.02 6.31
CA GLN A 125 -15.95 -16.25 5.08
C GLN A 125 -14.62 -15.49 4.95
N VAL A 126 -14.17 -14.84 6.03
CA VAL A 126 -12.87 -14.16 6.08
C VAL A 126 -11.71 -15.14 5.88
N LYS A 127 -11.78 -16.33 6.49
CA LYS A 127 -10.81 -17.40 6.26
C LYS A 127 -10.78 -17.84 4.80
N THR A 128 -11.95 -18.02 4.17
CA THR A 128 -12.05 -18.35 2.74
C THR A 128 -11.39 -17.29 1.85
N LEU A 129 -11.58 -16.01 2.16
CA LEU A 129 -10.90 -14.92 1.46
C LEU A 129 -9.38 -14.96 1.70
N LEU A 130 -8.94 -15.19 2.94
CA LEU A 130 -7.52 -15.29 3.28
C LEU A 130 -6.80 -16.44 2.56
N GLU A 131 -7.49 -17.50 2.16
CA GLU A 131 -6.92 -18.62 1.40
C GLU A 131 -6.63 -18.27 -0.07
N LEU A 132 -7.20 -17.17 -0.60
CA LEU A 132 -6.95 -16.73 -1.96
C LEU A 132 -5.50 -16.22 -2.10
N LYS A 133 -4.90 -16.45 -3.27
CA LYS A 133 -3.53 -16.03 -3.59
C LYS A 133 -3.40 -14.50 -3.61
N GLU A 134 -4.42 -13.84 -4.10
CA GLU A 134 -4.49 -12.38 -4.25
C GLU A 134 -4.66 -11.65 -2.91
N VAL A 135 -5.16 -12.34 -1.89
CA VAL A 135 -5.35 -11.78 -0.55
C VAL A 135 -4.08 -12.01 0.26
N LYS A 136 -3.45 -10.94 0.72
CA LYS A 136 -2.12 -10.97 1.36
C LYS A 136 -2.15 -10.75 2.87
N TYR A 137 -3.22 -10.20 3.41
CA TYR A 137 -3.32 -9.80 4.82
C TYR A 137 -4.78 -9.82 5.30
N LEU A 138 -4.97 -9.74 6.60
CA LEU A 138 -6.26 -9.38 7.21
C LEU A 138 -6.30 -7.86 7.30
N SER A 139 -7.28 -7.23 6.66
CA SER A 139 -7.40 -5.78 6.59
C SER A 139 -7.61 -5.16 7.97
N GLU A 140 -7.56 -3.85 8.01
CA GLU A 140 -7.60 -3.05 9.23
C GLU A 140 -8.62 -3.55 10.28
N MET A 141 -8.13 -3.80 11.47
CA MET A 141 -8.93 -4.29 12.58
C MET A 141 -9.58 -3.11 13.31
N MET A 142 -10.66 -2.57 12.73
CA MET A 142 -11.43 -1.46 13.28
C MET A 142 -12.11 -1.81 14.62
N ASN A 143 -12.51 -3.08 14.80
CA ASN A 143 -13.05 -3.55 16.08
C ASN A 143 -11.92 -3.80 17.10
N PHE A 144 -11.12 -2.75 17.37
CA PHE A 144 -10.06 -2.86 18.39
C PHE A 144 -10.60 -3.15 19.79
N PRO A 145 -11.80 -2.67 20.23
CA PRO A 145 -12.38 -3.09 21.50
C PRO A 145 -12.61 -4.61 21.55
N GLY A 146 -13.17 -5.19 20.50
CA GLY A 146 -13.39 -6.63 20.41
C GLY A 146 -12.07 -7.43 20.45
N ALA A 147 -11.02 -6.93 19.77
CA ALA A 147 -9.70 -7.54 19.83
C ALA A 147 -9.09 -7.50 21.24
N ILE A 148 -9.19 -6.36 21.94
CA ILE A 148 -8.70 -6.18 23.31
C ILE A 148 -9.45 -7.08 24.29
N HIS A 149 -10.79 -7.06 24.24
CA HIS A 149 -11.63 -7.81 25.17
C HIS A 149 -11.80 -9.30 24.81
N GLY A 150 -11.22 -9.74 23.69
CA GLY A 150 -11.20 -11.16 23.31
C GLY A 150 -12.52 -11.66 22.71
N GLU A 151 -13.20 -10.84 21.93
CA GLU A 151 -14.41 -11.22 21.20
C GLU A 151 -14.10 -12.41 20.26
N GLU A 152 -14.88 -13.47 20.38
CA GLU A 152 -14.60 -14.76 19.73
C GLU A 152 -14.48 -14.65 18.21
N GLU A 153 -15.40 -13.94 17.55
CA GLU A 153 -15.38 -13.77 16.09
C GLU A 153 -14.14 -12.97 15.62
N VAL A 154 -13.75 -11.92 16.35
CA VAL A 154 -12.55 -11.13 16.06
C VAL A 154 -11.31 -12.01 16.20
N LEU A 155 -11.19 -12.77 17.29
CA LEU A 155 -10.04 -13.65 17.51
C LEU A 155 -9.93 -14.76 16.49
N LYS A 156 -11.05 -15.34 16.02
CA LYS A 156 -11.05 -16.35 14.96
C LYS A 156 -10.51 -15.78 13.64
N LYS A 157 -10.89 -14.57 13.25
CA LYS A 157 -10.39 -13.89 12.05
C LYS A 157 -8.89 -13.64 12.13
N ILE A 158 -8.41 -13.13 13.26
CA ILE A 158 -6.97 -12.91 13.52
C ILE A 158 -6.21 -14.23 13.46
N ALA A 159 -6.71 -15.27 14.12
CA ALA A 159 -6.08 -16.59 14.13
C ALA A 159 -6.02 -17.23 12.73
N ALA A 160 -7.04 -17.01 11.89
CA ALA A 160 -7.04 -17.49 10.50
C ALA A 160 -5.91 -16.84 9.67
N ALA A 161 -5.70 -15.52 9.81
CA ALA A 161 -4.60 -14.83 9.15
C ALA A 161 -3.22 -15.32 9.65
N GLN A 162 -3.06 -15.45 10.95
CA GLN A 162 -1.82 -15.92 11.57
C GLN A 162 -1.47 -17.37 11.16
N ALA A 163 -2.46 -18.25 11.07
CA ALA A 163 -2.26 -19.64 10.62
C ALA A 163 -1.73 -19.72 9.19
N LEU A 164 -2.04 -18.73 8.34
CA LEU A 164 -1.54 -18.60 6.97
C LEU A 164 -0.25 -17.76 6.87
N GLY A 165 0.29 -17.27 8.00
CA GLY A 165 1.47 -16.44 8.03
C GLY A 165 1.28 -15.07 7.37
N LYS A 166 0.02 -14.58 7.36
CA LYS A 166 -0.38 -13.28 6.81
C LYS A 166 -0.45 -12.24 7.92
N PRO A 167 0.02 -11.00 7.69
CA PRO A 167 -0.07 -9.94 8.68
C PRO A 167 -1.52 -9.52 8.92
N VAL A 168 -1.73 -8.87 10.07
CA VAL A 168 -3.00 -8.25 10.45
C VAL A 168 -2.76 -6.76 10.59
N ASP A 169 -3.50 -5.97 9.85
CA ASP A 169 -3.44 -4.51 9.92
C ASP A 169 -4.37 -3.96 11.00
N GLY A 170 -4.02 -2.79 11.49
CA GLY A 170 -4.73 -2.13 12.56
C GLY A 170 -5.38 -0.82 12.13
N HIS A 171 -6.36 -0.43 12.95
CA HIS A 171 -7.08 0.83 12.91
C HIS A 171 -7.48 1.17 14.34
N ALA A 172 -6.67 1.93 15.03
CA ALA A 172 -6.84 2.15 16.46
C ALA A 172 -6.50 3.60 16.86
N PRO A 173 -7.33 4.59 16.44
CA PRO A 173 -7.10 5.98 16.74
C PRO A 173 -7.13 6.23 18.26
N GLY A 174 -6.09 6.92 18.77
CA GLY A 174 -5.97 7.28 20.18
C GLY A 174 -5.73 6.10 21.14
N LEU A 175 -5.57 4.88 20.65
CA LEU A 175 -5.31 3.72 21.52
C LEU A 175 -3.89 3.78 22.08
N SER A 176 -3.78 3.71 23.41
CA SER A 176 -2.50 3.80 24.16
C SER A 176 -2.53 2.90 25.40
N GLY A 177 -1.40 2.82 26.12
CA GLY A 177 -1.27 2.13 27.39
C GLY A 177 -1.54 0.63 27.32
N GLU A 178 -2.18 0.09 28.36
CA GLU A 178 -2.43 -1.36 28.48
C GLU A 178 -3.30 -1.91 27.34
N GLY A 179 -4.29 -1.12 26.86
CA GLY A 179 -5.12 -1.51 25.73
C GLY A 179 -4.33 -1.68 24.45
N LEU A 180 -3.37 -0.79 24.19
CA LEU A 180 -2.47 -0.90 23.05
C LEU A 180 -1.58 -2.16 23.14
N VAL A 181 -1.02 -2.45 24.31
CA VAL A 181 -0.25 -3.66 24.52
C VAL A 181 -1.07 -4.91 24.25
N GLN A 182 -2.33 -4.95 24.72
CA GLN A 182 -3.23 -6.07 24.44
C GLN A 182 -3.54 -6.20 22.94
N TYR A 183 -3.80 -5.09 22.25
CA TYR A 183 -4.07 -5.06 20.81
C TYR A 183 -2.88 -5.62 20.00
N ILE A 184 -1.67 -5.15 20.28
CA ILE A 184 -0.44 -5.63 19.64
C ILE A 184 -0.20 -7.12 19.95
N ASN A 185 -0.44 -7.57 21.18
CA ASN A 185 -0.28 -8.98 21.57
C ASN A 185 -1.26 -9.92 20.87
N ARG A 186 -2.36 -9.41 20.26
CA ARG A 186 -3.21 -10.19 19.36
C ARG A 186 -2.56 -10.41 17.99
N GLY A 187 -1.46 -9.73 17.70
CA GLY A 187 -0.72 -9.85 16.44
C GLY A 187 -1.04 -8.79 15.41
N ILE A 188 -1.74 -7.72 15.80
CA ILE A 188 -1.96 -6.57 14.94
C ILE A 188 -0.64 -5.79 14.85
N SER A 189 -0.23 -5.44 13.62
CA SER A 189 1.15 -5.06 13.33
C SER A 189 1.34 -3.68 12.73
N THR A 190 0.25 -3.00 12.33
CA THR A 190 0.29 -1.66 11.73
C THR A 190 -0.76 -0.74 12.33
N ASP A 191 -0.61 0.57 12.13
CA ASP A 191 -1.67 1.56 12.34
C ASP A 191 -1.44 2.77 11.42
N HIS A 192 -2.52 3.33 10.88
CA HIS A 192 -2.51 4.52 10.02
C HIS A 192 -3.32 5.68 10.62
N GLU A 193 -3.92 5.47 11.80
CA GLU A 193 -4.84 6.39 12.45
C GLU A 193 -4.19 7.34 13.46
N CYS A 194 -2.89 7.23 13.71
CA CYS A 194 -2.20 8.15 14.62
C CYS A 194 -2.30 9.60 14.14
N PHE A 195 -2.64 10.51 15.04
CA PHE A 195 -2.68 11.95 14.79
C PHE A 195 -1.58 12.74 15.47
N THR A 196 -0.91 12.18 16.48
CA THR A 196 0.17 12.84 17.22
C THR A 196 1.45 12.03 17.19
N ILE A 197 2.58 12.72 17.39
CA ILE A 197 3.90 12.06 17.47
C ILE A 197 3.95 11.12 18.68
N GLU A 198 3.40 11.52 19.81
CA GLU A 198 3.43 10.76 21.06
C GLU A 198 2.69 9.44 20.92
N GLU A 199 1.51 9.45 20.29
CA GLU A 199 0.75 8.23 19.98
C GLU A 199 1.54 7.30 19.05
N ALA A 200 2.11 7.85 17.98
CA ALA A 200 2.88 7.07 17.02
C ALA A 200 4.16 6.50 17.65
N GLN A 201 4.89 7.27 18.46
CA GLN A 201 6.10 6.81 19.16
C GLN A 201 5.81 5.69 20.15
N GLU A 202 4.69 5.74 20.88
CA GLU A 202 4.30 4.64 21.76
C GLU A 202 4.09 3.36 20.96
N LYS A 203 3.32 3.40 19.86
CA LYS A 203 3.09 2.26 18.98
C LYS A 203 4.38 1.72 18.34
N LEU A 204 5.24 2.60 17.84
CA LEU A 204 6.56 2.25 17.28
C LEU A 204 7.48 1.58 18.33
N SER A 205 7.50 2.10 19.56
CA SER A 205 8.33 1.54 20.65
C SER A 205 7.93 0.12 21.04
N LEU A 206 6.66 -0.24 20.80
CA LEU A 206 6.10 -1.57 21.02
C LEU A 206 6.21 -2.48 19.78
N GLY A 207 6.89 -2.02 18.70
CA GLY A 207 7.18 -2.80 17.51
C GLY A 207 6.11 -2.73 16.40
N MET A 208 5.03 -1.96 16.60
CA MET A 208 4.04 -1.71 15.56
C MET A 208 4.64 -0.81 14.46
N LYS A 209 4.18 -0.95 13.23
CA LYS A 209 4.55 -0.07 12.12
C LYS A 209 3.51 1.04 11.96
N ILE A 210 3.96 2.22 11.59
CA ILE A 210 3.09 3.36 11.32
C ILE A 210 3.04 3.62 9.82
N ILE A 211 1.82 3.74 9.29
CA ILE A 211 1.58 4.08 7.90
C ILE A 211 1.11 5.53 7.86
N ILE A 212 1.99 6.41 7.37
CA ILE A 212 1.69 7.84 7.23
C ILE A 212 0.76 8.03 6.05
N ARG A 213 -0.42 8.61 6.30
CA ARG A 213 -1.47 8.76 5.30
C ARG A 213 -1.65 10.20 4.81
N GLU A 214 -1.99 10.32 3.53
CA GLU A 214 -2.38 11.57 2.89
C GLU A 214 -3.61 11.33 2.01
N GLY A 215 -4.71 11.03 2.66
CA GLY A 215 -6.01 10.86 2.03
C GLY A 215 -6.68 12.18 1.66
N SER A 216 -7.89 12.11 1.14
CA SER A 216 -8.71 13.30 0.90
C SER A 216 -9.46 13.71 2.17
N ALA A 217 -9.92 12.74 2.95
CA ALA A 217 -10.65 12.97 4.20
C ALA A 217 -9.71 13.19 5.40
N ALA A 218 -8.67 12.35 5.54
CA ALA A 218 -7.79 12.38 6.69
C ALA A 218 -6.31 12.42 6.27
N LYS A 219 -5.52 13.20 7.02
CA LYS A 219 -4.11 13.48 6.74
C LYS A 219 -3.34 13.57 8.03
N ASN A 220 -2.26 12.81 8.14
CA ASN A 220 -1.35 12.88 9.29
C ASN A 220 0.13 13.08 8.89
N PHE A 221 0.41 13.32 7.60
CA PHE A 221 1.78 13.48 7.11
C PHE A 221 2.55 14.56 7.87
N GLU A 222 2.00 15.74 8.04
CA GLU A 222 2.70 16.86 8.70
C GLU A 222 3.06 16.55 10.15
N ALA A 223 2.18 15.83 10.85
CA ALA A 223 2.40 15.44 12.24
C ALA A 223 3.46 14.33 12.37
N LEU A 224 3.44 13.33 11.48
CA LEU A 224 4.19 12.09 11.68
C LEU A 224 5.48 11.98 10.87
N ILE A 225 5.65 12.80 9.82
CA ILE A 225 6.85 12.72 8.98
C ILE A 225 8.17 12.93 9.74
N PRO A 226 8.25 13.67 10.86
CA PRO A 226 9.48 13.75 11.66
C PRO A 226 10.01 12.40 12.16
N LEU A 227 9.15 11.38 12.26
CA LEU A 227 9.54 10.05 12.74
C LEU A 227 10.32 9.22 11.71
N ILE A 228 10.35 9.64 10.43
CA ILE A 228 10.91 8.84 9.35
C ILE A 228 12.42 8.57 9.49
N ASP A 229 13.17 9.51 10.04
CA ASP A 229 14.62 9.36 10.23
C ASP A 229 14.96 8.60 11.52
N GLU A 230 14.07 8.61 12.50
CA GLU A 230 14.22 7.88 13.76
C GLU A 230 13.80 6.40 13.62
N TYR A 231 12.73 6.13 12.84
CA TYR A 231 12.14 4.80 12.66
C TYR A 231 12.06 4.39 11.16
N PRO A 232 13.18 4.44 10.41
CA PRO A 232 13.15 4.25 8.96
C PRO A 232 12.64 2.88 8.51
N ASP A 233 12.72 1.85 9.36
CA ASP A 233 12.28 0.48 9.07
C ASP A 233 10.82 0.20 9.43
N GLN A 234 10.16 1.15 10.12
CA GLN A 234 8.81 0.97 10.66
C GLN A 234 7.80 1.94 10.06
N ILE A 235 8.23 2.89 9.21
CA ILE A 235 7.34 3.85 8.54
C ILE A 235 7.03 3.39 7.12
N MET A 236 5.76 3.51 6.73
CA MET A 236 5.28 3.33 5.36
C MET A 236 4.43 4.54 4.95
N PHE A 237 4.14 4.68 3.66
CA PHE A 237 3.25 5.72 3.11
C PHE A 237 1.99 5.11 2.52
N CYS A 238 0.86 5.80 2.68
CA CYS A 238 -0.40 5.41 2.07
C CYS A 238 -1.25 6.60 1.64
N SER A 239 -2.27 6.31 0.85
CA SER A 239 -3.27 7.29 0.44
C SER A 239 -4.59 7.15 1.19
N ASP A 240 -4.87 5.98 1.78
CA ASP A 240 -6.13 5.71 2.50
C ASP A 240 -7.35 6.04 1.61
N ASP A 241 -8.27 6.90 2.03
CA ASP A 241 -9.40 7.41 1.26
C ASP A 241 -8.95 8.48 0.26
N LYS A 242 -8.56 8.07 -0.93
CA LYS A 242 -8.07 8.98 -1.98
C LYS A 242 -9.13 9.24 -3.04
N HIS A 243 -9.69 10.45 -3.06
CA HIS A 243 -10.65 10.87 -4.08
C HIS A 243 -9.99 11.05 -5.47
N PRO A 244 -10.74 10.93 -6.58
CA PRO A 244 -10.17 10.92 -7.92
C PRO A 244 -9.51 12.25 -8.31
N ASP A 245 -10.04 13.38 -7.88
CA ASP A 245 -9.46 14.70 -8.09
C ASP A 245 -8.07 14.83 -7.45
N SER A 246 -7.93 14.37 -6.20
CA SER A 246 -6.64 14.35 -5.50
C SER A 246 -5.67 13.34 -6.12
N LEU A 247 -6.17 12.21 -6.64
CA LEU A 247 -5.36 11.20 -7.30
C LEU A 247 -4.78 11.72 -8.63
N VAL A 248 -5.51 12.57 -9.35
CA VAL A 248 -5.00 13.24 -10.56
C VAL A 248 -3.80 14.14 -10.24
N GLU A 249 -3.80 14.82 -9.10
CA GLU A 249 -2.73 15.74 -8.70
C GLU A 249 -1.45 15.02 -8.26
N GLY A 250 -1.57 13.86 -7.63
CA GLY A 250 -0.43 13.09 -7.13
C GLY A 250 -0.84 11.90 -6.27
N HIS A 251 0.13 11.03 -6.05
CA HIS A 251 -0.04 9.83 -5.24
C HIS A 251 1.13 9.71 -4.25
N ILE A 252 1.70 8.53 -4.04
CA ILE A 252 2.85 8.32 -3.13
C ILE A 252 4.06 9.18 -3.49
N ASN A 253 4.27 9.50 -4.77
CA ASN A 253 5.32 10.41 -5.21
C ASN A 253 5.23 11.80 -4.55
N ALA A 254 4.01 12.30 -4.30
CA ALA A 254 3.82 13.59 -3.65
C ALA A 254 4.26 13.58 -2.18
N LEU A 255 4.04 12.46 -1.45
CA LEU A 255 4.55 12.29 -0.09
C LEU A 255 6.08 12.26 -0.10
N CYS A 256 6.68 11.51 -1.03
CA CYS A 256 8.13 11.46 -1.19
C CYS A 256 8.72 12.85 -1.46
N ALA A 257 8.15 13.61 -2.39
CA ALA A 257 8.61 14.95 -2.74
C ALA A 257 8.51 15.91 -1.55
N ARG A 258 7.41 15.88 -0.81
CA ARG A 258 7.21 16.72 0.39
C ARG A 258 8.20 16.37 1.49
N ALA A 259 8.45 15.08 1.73
CA ALA A 259 9.40 14.63 2.74
C ALA A 259 10.83 15.12 2.41
N VAL A 260 11.30 14.91 1.18
CA VAL A 260 12.62 15.40 0.75
C VAL A 260 12.71 16.91 0.77
N ALA A 261 11.66 17.65 0.40
CA ALA A 261 11.62 19.11 0.47
C ALA A 261 11.74 19.64 1.92
N LYS A 262 11.32 18.86 2.91
CA LYS A 262 11.50 19.17 4.34
C LYS A 262 12.89 18.81 4.86
N GLY A 263 13.74 18.15 4.06
CA GLY A 263 15.12 17.82 4.39
C GLY A 263 15.33 16.41 4.96
N TYR A 264 14.31 15.54 4.95
CA TYR A 264 14.47 14.16 5.36
C TYR A 264 15.33 13.36 4.38
N ASP A 265 16.01 12.33 4.89
CA ASP A 265 16.91 11.50 4.10
C ASP A 265 16.16 10.78 2.97
N VAL A 266 16.61 10.97 1.74
CA VAL A 266 15.97 10.41 0.54
C VAL A 266 15.88 8.88 0.57
N PHE A 267 16.84 8.19 1.18
CA PHE A 267 16.81 6.73 1.29
C PHE A 267 15.81 6.25 2.33
N HIS A 268 15.57 7.01 3.41
CA HIS A 268 14.50 6.73 4.36
C HIS A 268 13.14 6.93 3.71
N VAL A 269 12.99 8.00 2.93
CA VAL A 269 11.77 8.27 2.15
C VAL A 269 11.49 7.14 1.15
N LEU A 270 12.48 6.74 0.35
CA LEU A 270 12.33 5.62 -0.58
C LEU A 270 12.09 4.28 0.13
N ARG A 271 12.66 4.12 1.32
CA ARG A 271 12.39 2.94 2.15
C ARG A 271 10.92 2.85 2.55
N ALA A 272 10.35 3.95 3.02
CA ALA A 272 8.93 4.02 3.39
C ALA A 272 7.98 3.82 2.18
N ALA A 273 8.37 4.31 1.00
CA ALA A 273 7.57 4.24 -0.21
C ALA A 273 7.68 2.91 -0.99
N CYS A 274 8.77 2.14 -0.79
CA CYS A 274 9.07 0.98 -1.62
C CYS A 274 9.42 -0.25 -0.79
N ILE A 275 10.42 -0.16 0.11
CA ILE A 275 11.03 -1.34 0.75
C ILE A 275 10.14 -1.89 1.87
N ASN A 276 9.72 -1.02 2.79
CA ASN A 276 8.99 -1.45 3.98
C ASN A 276 7.67 -2.16 3.64
N PRO A 277 6.85 -1.67 2.67
CA PRO A 277 5.66 -2.39 2.25
C PRO A 277 5.98 -3.78 1.68
N VAL A 278 7.02 -3.90 0.82
CA VAL A 278 7.42 -5.19 0.25
C VAL A 278 7.79 -6.19 1.34
N HIS A 279 8.60 -5.77 2.31
CA HIS A 279 9.04 -6.66 3.38
C HIS A 279 7.92 -7.01 4.35
N HIS A 280 7.05 -6.04 4.70
CA HIS A 280 5.98 -6.26 5.66
C HIS A 280 4.91 -7.22 5.14
N TYR A 281 4.42 -6.97 3.93
CA TYR A 281 3.35 -7.76 3.33
C TYR A 281 3.88 -8.91 2.45
N LYS A 282 5.21 -9.09 2.33
CA LYS A 282 5.86 -10.11 1.49
C LYS A 282 5.39 -10.02 0.03
N LEU A 283 5.46 -8.82 -0.53
CA LEU A 283 4.94 -8.53 -1.87
C LEU A 283 5.90 -8.97 -2.98
N ASP A 284 5.34 -9.38 -4.12
CA ASP A 284 6.10 -9.75 -5.32
C ASP A 284 6.48 -8.51 -6.15
N VAL A 285 6.96 -7.45 -5.51
CA VAL A 285 7.43 -6.21 -6.15
C VAL A 285 8.94 -6.14 -6.09
N GLY A 286 9.56 -5.81 -7.22
CA GLY A 286 11.02 -5.75 -7.32
C GLY A 286 11.60 -4.50 -6.63
N LEU A 287 12.76 -4.69 -5.98
CA LEU A 287 13.52 -3.66 -5.27
C LEU A 287 14.84 -3.30 -5.98
N LEU A 288 14.86 -3.45 -7.30
CA LEU A 288 16.03 -3.19 -8.16
C LEU A 288 17.26 -4.05 -7.81
N GLN A 289 17.05 -5.32 -7.51
CA GLN A 289 18.13 -6.30 -7.38
C GLN A 289 18.12 -7.27 -8.59
N VAL A 290 19.27 -7.89 -8.89
CA VAL A 290 19.35 -8.91 -9.94
C VAL A 290 18.46 -10.10 -9.57
N GLY A 291 17.57 -10.48 -10.48
CA GLY A 291 16.58 -11.54 -10.30
C GLY A 291 15.20 -11.03 -9.90
N ASP A 292 15.08 -9.79 -9.42
CA ASP A 292 13.79 -9.17 -9.08
C ASP A 292 12.92 -8.94 -10.32
N ALA A 293 11.62 -8.83 -10.11
CA ALA A 293 10.70 -8.23 -11.06
C ALA A 293 11.18 -6.82 -11.45
N ALA A 294 11.06 -6.47 -12.73
CA ALA A 294 11.46 -5.15 -13.20
C ALA A 294 10.33 -4.12 -12.98
N ASP A 295 10.11 -3.79 -11.70
CA ASP A 295 9.12 -2.82 -11.21
C ASP A 295 9.84 -1.55 -10.77
N PHE A 296 9.80 -0.54 -11.60
CA PHE A 296 10.55 0.69 -11.33
C PHE A 296 9.96 1.91 -12.02
N LEU A 297 10.36 3.07 -11.55
CA LEU A 297 10.10 4.32 -12.24
C LEU A 297 11.41 5.02 -12.62
N VAL A 298 11.33 5.80 -13.69
CA VAL A 298 12.36 6.72 -14.14
C VAL A 298 11.95 8.12 -13.75
N VAL A 299 12.82 8.84 -13.02
CA VAL A 299 12.60 10.23 -12.60
C VAL A 299 13.77 11.11 -12.99
N ASN A 300 13.52 12.40 -13.27
CA ASN A 300 14.59 13.33 -13.63
C ASN A 300 15.45 13.73 -12.42
N ASN A 301 14.88 13.68 -11.23
CA ASN A 301 15.59 14.00 -9.99
C ASN A 301 14.95 13.32 -8.79
N LEU A 302 15.67 13.30 -7.66
CA LEU A 302 15.22 12.74 -6.39
C LEU A 302 14.64 13.81 -5.43
N LYS A 303 14.06 14.88 -5.98
CA LYS A 303 13.43 15.97 -5.23
C LYS A 303 11.91 15.98 -5.41
N ASP A 304 11.46 16.06 -6.65
CA ASP A 304 10.03 16.13 -6.97
C ASP A 304 9.41 14.77 -7.32
N PHE A 305 10.24 13.75 -7.57
CA PHE A 305 9.83 12.39 -7.92
C PHE A 305 8.77 12.32 -9.03
N LYS A 306 8.82 13.27 -9.97
CA LYS A 306 7.93 13.25 -11.11
C LYS A 306 8.31 12.10 -12.04
N ALA A 307 7.41 11.14 -12.18
CA ALA A 307 7.64 9.98 -13.03
C ALA A 307 7.70 10.39 -14.50
N VAL A 308 8.80 10.09 -15.16
CA VAL A 308 8.98 10.18 -16.62
C VAL A 308 8.45 8.90 -17.27
N ALA A 309 8.75 7.75 -16.68
CA ALA A 309 8.26 6.46 -17.13
C ALA A 309 8.08 5.52 -15.93
N THR A 310 7.07 4.66 -15.99
CA THR A 310 6.80 3.62 -14.99
C THR A 310 6.76 2.26 -15.67
N TYR A 311 7.44 1.30 -15.07
CA TYR A 311 7.53 -0.08 -15.56
C TYR A 311 7.04 -1.06 -14.50
N ILE A 312 6.25 -2.06 -14.91
CA ILE A 312 5.83 -3.20 -14.10
C ILE A 312 6.16 -4.47 -14.86
N ASP A 313 6.88 -5.40 -14.21
CA ASP A 313 7.40 -6.62 -14.84
C ASP A 313 8.12 -6.33 -16.18
N GLY A 314 8.86 -5.21 -16.25
CA GLY A 314 9.57 -4.75 -17.44
C GLY A 314 8.69 -4.18 -18.55
N VAL A 315 7.38 -4.09 -18.36
CA VAL A 315 6.43 -3.50 -19.30
C VAL A 315 6.27 -2.02 -19.01
N LEU A 316 6.40 -1.15 -20.02
CA LEU A 316 6.11 0.28 -19.90
C LEU A 316 4.61 0.51 -19.71
N VAL A 317 4.19 0.93 -18.53
CA VAL A 317 2.76 1.14 -18.16
C VAL A 317 2.36 2.61 -18.13
N ALA A 318 3.31 3.53 -17.99
CA ALA A 318 3.07 4.97 -18.11
C ALA A 318 4.30 5.69 -18.61
N GLU A 319 4.10 6.79 -19.33
CA GLU A 319 5.16 7.64 -19.86
C GLU A 319 4.70 9.09 -20.00
N ASN A 320 5.51 10.05 -19.52
CA ASN A 320 5.26 11.48 -19.61
C ASN A 320 3.85 11.89 -19.11
N GLY A 321 3.43 11.33 -17.98
CA GLY A 321 2.12 11.63 -17.38
C GLY A 321 0.92 10.99 -18.09
N GLN A 322 1.16 10.04 -19.00
CA GLN A 322 0.12 9.32 -19.71
C GLN A 322 0.22 7.82 -19.46
N THR A 323 -0.89 7.21 -19.09
CA THR A 323 -0.96 5.75 -18.98
C THR A 323 -0.88 5.09 -20.35
N LYS A 324 -0.19 3.96 -20.44
CA LYS A 324 -0.18 3.06 -21.60
C LYS A 324 -1.14 1.88 -21.44
N MET A 325 -1.76 1.75 -20.26
CA MET A 325 -2.77 0.72 -20.02
C MET A 325 -4.03 0.99 -20.82
N VAL A 326 -4.56 -0.04 -21.45
CA VAL A 326 -5.80 0.05 -22.24
C VAL A 326 -7.00 0.16 -21.31
N LYS A 327 -7.91 1.08 -21.64
CA LYS A 327 -9.18 1.20 -20.90
C LYS A 327 -10.02 -0.07 -21.07
N GLN A 328 -10.52 -0.58 -19.96
CA GLN A 328 -11.42 -1.71 -19.95
C GLN A 328 -12.87 -1.22 -20.17
N ASN A 329 -13.58 -1.82 -21.12
CA ASN A 329 -14.93 -1.36 -21.54
C ASN A 329 -16.05 -2.30 -21.08
N GLU A 330 -15.80 -3.16 -20.10
CA GLU A 330 -16.84 -4.07 -19.63
C GLU A 330 -17.86 -3.35 -18.74
N LYS A 331 -19.13 -3.62 -19.01
CA LYS A 331 -20.20 -3.25 -18.08
C LYS A 331 -20.19 -4.25 -16.93
N VAL A 332 -19.92 -3.78 -15.74
CA VAL A 332 -20.06 -4.57 -14.53
C VAL A 332 -21.34 -4.11 -13.83
N ASN A 333 -22.18 -5.06 -13.47
CA ASN A 333 -23.34 -4.82 -12.62
C ASN A 333 -23.09 -5.52 -11.28
N PRO A 334 -22.46 -4.85 -10.30
CA PRO A 334 -22.35 -5.41 -8.96
C PRO A 334 -23.76 -5.59 -8.38
N VAL A 335 -23.95 -6.69 -7.68
CA VAL A 335 -25.23 -6.99 -7.03
C VAL A 335 -25.29 -6.20 -5.73
N ASN A 336 -26.01 -5.08 -5.75
CA ASN A 336 -26.32 -4.33 -4.53
C ASN A 336 -27.23 -5.18 -3.62
N ARG A 337 -26.78 -5.46 -2.39
CA ARG A 337 -27.53 -6.23 -1.40
C ARG A 337 -28.30 -5.37 -0.42
N PHE A 338 -28.17 -4.05 -0.45
CA PHE A 338 -29.12 -3.19 0.24
C PHE A 338 -30.49 -3.35 -0.43
N GLY A 339 -31.43 -3.96 0.28
CA GLY A 339 -32.83 -3.98 -0.13
C GLY A 339 -33.36 -2.56 -0.12
N ILE A 340 -33.62 -1.99 -1.29
CA ILE A 340 -34.37 -0.76 -1.48
C ILE A 340 -35.79 -1.15 -1.86
#